data_a4323cee7a7c8e96ef148e7e098ed08b
#
_entry.id   a4323cee7a7c8e96ef148e7e098ed08b
#
_cell.length_a   1.000
_cell.length_b   1.000
_cell.length_c   1.000
_cell.angle_alpha   90.00
_cell.angle_beta   90.00
_cell.angle_gamma   90.00
#
_symmetry.space_group_name_H-M   'P 1'
#
loop_
_entity.id
_entity.type
_entity.pdbx_description
1 polymer ?
#
loop_
_entity_poly.entity_id
_entity_poly.type
_entity_poly.pdbx_seq_one_letter_code
_entity_poly.pdbx_strand_id
1 'polypeptide(L)'
;AVIGDYVILDSDIDKTIIDMESQGISTKGISRCQLLGKLMEDKLYAHHAIQDSIEVSVEEVYSMVDRIIDNFINQLGSIEKVLEFYKKEDEASFRQEIFEINKTQKLSSLMQSEIIQNIEITPEEVRLFFSSIPEIDLPVFGTELEISQIVIEPKVSNTEETRIINLLKSFKEDVLENG
;
A
#
# COMPACT_ATOMS: atom_id res chain seq x y z
N ALA A 1 20.34 22.89 3.59
CA ALA A 1 19.30 23.65 4.30
C ALA A 1 19.22 23.19 5.77
N VAL A 2 18.66 24.03 6.63
CA VAL A 2 18.43 23.70 8.06
C VAL A 2 16.99 24.03 8.38
N ILE A 3 16.29 23.09 9.05
CA ILE A 3 14.92 23.25 9.51
C ILE A 3 14.82 22.66 10.91
N GLY A 4 14.53 23.51 11.90
CA GLY A 4 14.59 23.07 13.30
C GLY A 4 15.94 22.42 13.60
N ASP A 5 15.91 21.19 14.09
CA ASP A 5 17.10 20.40 14.42
C ASP A 5 17.62 19.56 13.22
N TYR A 6 16.97 19.63 12.06
CA TYR A 6 17.32 18.86 10.89
C TYR A 6 18.22 19.63 9.92
N VAL A 7 19.26 18.95 9.43
CA VAL A 7 20.13 19.45 8.35
C VAL A 7 19.85 18.63 7.09
N ILE A 8 19.62 19.32 5.98
CA ILE A 8 19.47 18.70 4.67
C ILE A 8 20.71 19.03 3.84
N LEU A 9 21.44 18.02 3.47
CA LEU A 9 22.64 18.10 2.64
C LEU A 9 22.27 18.00 1.16
N ASP A 10 23.18 18.43 0.30
CA ASP A 10 23.02 18.27 -1.16
C ASP A 10 23.01 16.79 -1.56
N SER A 11 23.80 15.98 -0.85
CA SER A 11 23.82 14.52 -1.01
C SER A 11 22.48 13.83 -0.70
N ASP A 12 21.64 14.43 0.13
CA ASP A 12 20.33 13.87 0.44
C ASP A 12 19.36 14.02 -0.74
N ILE A 13 19.52 15.09 -1.51
CA ILE A 13 18.80 15.29 -2.78
C ILE A 13 19.20 14.21 -3.78
N ASP A 14 20.52 13.93 -3.89
CA ASP A 14 21.02 12.90 -4.81
C ASP A 14 20.52 11.51 -4.42
N LYS A 15 20.53 11.18 -3.11
CA LYS A 15 19.96 9.92 -2.61
C LYS A 15 18.48 9.81 -2.96
N THR A 16 17.71 10.88 -2.75
CA THR A 16 16.27 10.90 -3.08
C THR A 16 16.04 10.64 -4.57
N ILE A 17 16.84 11.20 -5.45
CA ILE A 17 16.75 10.95 -6.90
C ILE A 17 17.00 9.48 -7.20
N ILE A 18 18.06 8.89 -6.64
CA ILE A 18 18.41 7.47 -6.83
C ILE A 18 17.29 6.57 -6.31
N ASP A 19 16.74 6.87 -5.14
CA ASP A 19 15.66 6.09 -4.55
C ASP A 19 14.39 6.13 -5.41
N MET A 20 14.00 7.30 -5.91
CA MET A 20 12.85 7.43 -6.81
C MET A 20 13.06 6.63 -8.11
N GLU A 21 14.23 6.73 -8.70
CA GLU A 21 14.57 5.97 -9.93
C GLU A 21 14.58 4.46 -9.69
N SER A 22 15.06 4.00 -8.52
CA SER A 22 15.05 2.59 -8.14
C SER A 22 13.62 2.02 -7.99
N GLN A 23 12.67 2.87 -7.62
CA GLN A 23 11.25 2.55 -7.52
C GLN A 23 10.50 2.68 -8.86
N GLY A 24 11.22 2.99 -9.95
CA GLY A 24 10.64 3.19 -11.28
C GLY A 24 9.92 4.53 -11.47
N ILE A 25 10.09 5.46 -10.53
CA ILE A 25 9.51 6.81 -10.62
C ILE A 25 10.42 7.66 -11.50
N SER A 26 9.86 8.23 -12.57
CA SER A 26 10.63 9.12 -13.44
C SER A 26 10.92 10.45 -12.77
N THR A 27 12.18 10.78 -12.64
CA THR A 27 12.66 12.08 -12.11
C THR A 27 12.77 13.16 -13.18
N LYS A 28 12.45 12.82 -14.46
CA LYS A 28 12.48 13.76 -15.58
C LYS A 28 11.45 14.89 -15.36
N GLY A 29 11.95 16.12 -15.31
CA GLY A 29 11.11 17.29 -15.09
C GLY A 29 10.98 17.74 -13.63
N ILE A 30 11.53 17.00 -12.69
CA ILE A 30 11.59 17.40 -11.28
C ILE A 30 12.93 18.11 -11.05
N SER A 31 12.88 19.38 -10.67
CA SER A 31 14.10 20.14 -10.36
C SER A 31 14.64 19.79 -8.97
N ARG A 32 15.96 19.93 -8.78
CA ARG A 32 16.59 19.78 -7.45
C ARG A 32 15.97 20.72 -6.40
N CYS A 33 15.51 21.91 -6.82
CA CYS A 33 14.83 22.85 -5.93
C CYS A 33 13.48 22.32 -5.45
N GLN A 34 12.72 21.67 -6.31
CA GLN A 34 11.45 21.02 -5.92
C GLN A 34 11.69 19.86 -4.94
N LEU A 35 12.71 19.03 -5.19
CA LEU A 35 13.09 17.95 -4.26
C LEU A 35 13.56 18.52 -2.91
N LEU A 36 14.39 19.56 -2.93
CA LEU A 36 14.78 20.25 -1.70
C LEU A 36 13.55 20.77 -0.95
N GLY A 37 12.60 21.42 -1.66
CA GLY A 37 11.36 21.91 -1.07
C GLY A 37 10.57 20.79 -0.39
N LYS A 38 10.45 19.63 -1.05
CA LYS A 38 9.77 18.45 -0.47
C LYS A 38 10.48 17.91 0.78
N LEU A 39 11.80 17.76 0.71
CA LEU A 39 12.59 17.34 1.87
C LEU A 39 12.48 18.32 3.05
N MET A 40 12.44 19.63 2.75
CA MET A 40 12.22 20.66 3.76
C MET A 40 10.85 20.56 4.40
N GLU A 41 9.82 20.37 3.59
CA GLU A 41 8.43 20.16 4.06
C GLU A 41 8.32 18.95 5.00
N ASP A 42 8.87 17.80 4.59
CA ASP A 42 8.83 16.59 5.40
C ASP A 42 9.55 16.76 6.75
N LYS A 43 10.70 17.44 6.75
CA LYS A 43 11.43 17.76 8.00
C LYS A 43 10.68 18.76 8.87
N LEU A 44 9.97 19.71 8.26
CA LEU A 44 9.16 20.68 8.98
C LEU A 44 8.00 20.00 9.70
N TYR A 45 7.29 19.09 9.01
CA TYR A 45 6.23 18.30 9.63
C TYR A 45 6.74 17.43 10.77
N ALA A 46 7.87 16.75 10.59
CA ALA A 46 8.47 15.93 11.64
C ALA A 46 8.88 16.78 12.86
N HIS A 47 9.42 17.98 12.65
CA HIS A 47 9.77 18.91 13.73
C HIS A 47 8.52 19.34 14.51
N HIS A 48 7.46 19.74 13.82
CA HIS A 48 6.20 20.13 14.47
C HIS A 48 5.54 18.95 15.19
N ALA A 49 5.59 17.73 14.62
CA ALA A 49 5.10 16.54 15.29
C ALA A 49 5.73 16.34 16.68
N ILE A 50 7.04 16.56 16.79
CA ILE A 50 7.75 16.47 18.06
C ILE A 50 7.30 17.60 19.02
N GLN A 51 7.13 18.82 18.52
CA GLN A 51 6.66 19.95 19.33
C GLN A 51 5.24 19.71 19.87
N ASP A 52 4.37 19.11 19.06
CA ASP A 52 2.99 18.78 19.41
C ASP A 52 2.89 17.45 20.18
N SER A 53 4.03 16.88 20.60
CA SER A 53 4.11 15.63 21.37
C SER A 53 3.45 14.44 20.68
N ILE A 54 3.51 14.40 19.34
CA ILE A 54 3.08 13.23 18.58
C ILE A 54 4.11 12.12 18.75
N GLU A 55 3.68 11.00 19.31
CA GLU A 55 4.54 9.85 19.56
C GLU A 55 4.43 8.81 18.45
N VAL A 56 5.56 8.19 18.13
CA VAL A 56 5.65 7.04 17.22
C VAL A 56 6.06 5.82 18.02
N SER A 57 5.34 4.72 17.88
CA SER A 57 5.72 3.45 18.49
C SER A 57 7.08 2.99 17.98
N VAL A 58 8.02 2.85 18.90
CA VAL A 58 9.37 2.38 18.61
C VAL A 58 9.34 0.96 18.06
N GLU A 59 8.46 0.10 18.60
CA GLU A 59 8.26 -1.28 18.17
C GLU A 59 7.74 -1.35 16.73
N GLU A 60 6.82 -0.44 16.37
CA GLU A 60 6.31 -0.34 14.99
C GLU A 60 7.43 0.01 14.01
N VAL A 61 8.27 0.97 14.36
CA VAL A 61 9.40 1.38 13.52
C VAL A 61 10.42 0.25 13.37
N TYR A 62 10.77 -0.45 14.46
CA TYR A 62 11.67 -1.62 14.35
C TYR A 62 11.10 -2.72 13.46
N SER A 63 9.81 -3.00 13.57
CA SER A 63 9.14 -3.96 12.68
C SER A 63 9.17 -3.53 11.20
N MET A 64 9.16 -2.24 10.92
CA MET A 64 9.34 -1.70 9.56
C MET A 64 10.79 -1.89 9.10
N VAL A 65 11.76 -1.59 9.94
CA VAL A 65 13.19 -1.78 9.65
C VAL A 65 13.49 -3.24 9.32
N ASP A 66 12.99 -4.17 10.12
CA ASP A 66 13.18 -5.61 9.88
C ASP A 66 12.64 -6.02 8.51
N ARG A 67 11.42 -5.60 8.16
CA ARG A 67 10.85 -5.88 6.83
C ARG A 67 11.64 -5.26 5.68
N ILE A 68 12.19 -4.06 5.87
CA ILE A 68 13.02 -3.40 4.86
C ILE A 68 14.33 -4.19 4.66
N ILE A 69 14.99 -4.56 5.75
CA ILE A 69 16.23 -5.35 5.71
C ILE A 69 15.98 -6.71 5.07
N ASP A 70 14.90 -7.41 5.46
CA ASP A 70 14.54 -8.71 4.87
C ASP A 70 14.29 -8.59 3.36
N ASN A 71 13.62 -7.52 2.90
CA ASN A 71 13.44 -7.27 1.48
C ASN A 71 14.77 -7.06 0.76
N PHE A 72 15.70 -6.30 1.35
CA PHE A 72 17.01 -6.11 0.76
C PHE A 72 17.81 -7.43 0.71
N ILE A 73 17.74 -8.24 1.76
CA ILE A 73 18.37 -9.57 1.78
C ILE A 73 17.77 -10.46 0.69
N ASN A 74 16.45 -10.46 0.53
CA ASN A 74 15.79 -11.25 -0.51
C ASN A 74 16.20 -10.81 -1.93
N GLN A 75 16.48 -9.54 -2.15
CA GLN A 75 16.90 -9.02 -3.46
C GLN A 75 18.39 -9.24 -3.74
N LEU A 76 19.24 -9.05 -2.74
CA LEU A 76 20.71 -9.09 -2.89
C LEU A 76 21.34 -10.41 -2.44
N GLY A 77 20.61 -11.23 -1.69
CA GLY A 77 20.97 -12.59 -1.31
C GLY A 77 21.57 -12.72 0.09
N SER A 78 22.21 -11.68 0.67
CA SER A 78 22.71 -11.70 2.05
C SER A 78 22.89 -10.30 2.61
N ILE A 79 22.98 -10.19 3.95
CA ILE A 79 23.20 -8.92 4.63
C ILE A 79 24.56 -8.30 4.28
N GLU A 80 25.60 -9.11 4.08
CA GLU A 80 26.93 -8.62 3.71
C GLU A 80 26.88 -7.90 2.35
N LYS A 81 26.14 -8.46 1.39
CA LYS A 81 25.93 -7.83 0.07
C LYS A 81 25.11 -6.56 0.17
N VAL A 82 24.14 -6.51 1.08
CA VAL A 82 23.37 -5.29 1.36
C VAL A 82 24.29 -4.19 1.88
N LEU A 83 25.12 -4.51 2.89
CA LEU A 83 26.08 -3.56 3.46
C LEU A 83 27.10 -3.08 2.42
N GLU A 84 27.61 -3.97 1.58
CA GLU A 84 28.52 -3.62 0.48
C GLU A 84 27.84 -2.68 -0.52
N PHE A 85 26.62 -3.01 -0.94
CA PHE A 85 25.84 -2.19 -1.88
C PHE A 85 25.58 -0.78 -1.37
N TYR A 86 25.17 -0.66 -0.10
CA TYR A 86 24.90 0.63 0.55
C TYR A 86 26.18 1.28 1.14
N LYS A 87 27.35 0.65 0.99
CA LYS A 87 28.64 1.11 1.51
C LYS A 87 28.62 1.38 3.01
N LYS A 88 28.06 0.44 3.76
CA LYS A 88 27.96 0.49 5.22
C LYS A 88 28.96 -0.45 5.86
N GLU A 89 29.48 -0.04 7.02
CA GLU A 89 30.52 -0.79 7.72
C GLU A 89 29.95 -1.95 8.55
N ASP A 90 28.77 -1.74 9.15
CA ASP A 90 28.13 -2.74 9.98
C ASP A 90 26.58 -2.67 9.90
N GLU A 91 25.95 -3.78 10.26
CA GLU A 91 24.48 -3.92 10.23
C GLU A 91 23.80 -3.01 11.28
N ALA A 92 24.40 -2.85 12.45
CA ALA A 92 23.77 -2.10 13.54
C ALA A 92 23.62 -0.62 13.21
N SER A 93 24.68 0.01 12.68
CA SER A 93 24.64 1.40 12.23
C SER A 93 23.70 1.58 11.02
N PHE A 94 23.67 0.60 10.11
CA PHE A 94 22.75 0.63 8.99
C PHE A 94 21.27 0.53 9.43
N ARG A 95 20.96 -0.37 10.35
CA ARG A 95 19.63 -0.49 10.97
C ARG A 95 19.21 0.80 11.68
N GLN A 96 20.13 1.40 12.41
CA GLN A 96 19.86 2.67 13.10
C GLN A 96 19.58 3.79 12.11
N GLU A 97 20.32 3.89 11.02
CA GLU A 97 20.06 4.89 9.97
C GLU A 97 18.65 4.71 9.34
N ILE A 98 18.30 3.46 8.99
CA ILE A 98 16.95 3.15 8.46
C ILE A 98 15.87 3.48 9.50
N PHE A 99 16.15 3.21 10.78
CA PHE A 99 15.23 3.53 11.88
C PHE A 99 14.96 5.03 11.96
N GLU A 100 16.00 5.87 11.97
CA GLU A 100 15.84 7.33 12.06
C GLU A 100 15.11 7.91 10.84
N ILE A 101 15.39 7.38 9.65
CA ILE A 101 14.69 7.78 8.42
C ILE A 101 13.19 7.45 8.53
N ASN A 102 12.85 6.20 8.88
CA ASN A 102 11.46 5.76 8.97
C ASN A 102 10.70 6.45 10.11
N LYS A 103 11.35 6.65 11.26
CA LYS A 103 10.78 7.41 12.38
C LYS A 103 10.42 8.83 11.96
N THR A 104 11.34 9.51 11.29
CA THR A 104 11.12 10.88 10.80
C THR A 104 9.96 10.93 9.79
N GLN A 105 9.92 9.98 8.87
CA GLN A 105 8.85 9.88 7.87
C GLN A 105 7.49 9.57 8.51
N LYS A 106 7.45 8.71 9.52
CA LYS A 106 6.23 8.40 10.27
C LYS A 106 5.72 9.62 11.04
N LEU A 107 6.62 10.38 11.70
CA LEU A 107 6.26 11.64 12.37
C LEU A 107 5.67 12.65 11.38
N SER A 108 6.31 12.83 10.22
CA SER A 108 5.80 13.71 9.16
C SER A 108 4.39 13.31 8.71
N SER A 109 4.18 12.02 8.47
CA SER A 109 2.88 11.49 8.03
C SER A 109 1.80 11.66 9.11
N LEU A 110 2.12 11.41 10.38
CA LEU A 110 1.18 11.59 11.49
C LEU A 110 0.80 13.07 11.65
N MET A 111 1.77 13.98 11.54
CA MET A 111 1.49 15.42 11.60
C MET A 111 0.58 15.87 10.46
N GLN A 112 0.83 15.41 9.24
CA GLN A 112 -0.05 15.69 8.11
C GLN A 112 -1.47 15.19 8.37
N SER A 113 -1.60 13.97 8.90
CA SER A 113 -2.90 13.38 9.25
C SER A 113 -3.61 14.21 10.31
N GLU A 114 -2.89 14.67 11.34
CA GLU A 114 -3.45 15.52 12.41
C GLU A 114 -3.99 16.85 11.89
N ILE A 115 -3.28 17.47 10.94
CA ILE A 115 -3.72 18.73 10.32
C ILE A 115 -5.02 18.56 9.56
N ILE A 116 -5.17 17.43 8.83
CA ILE A 116 -6.32 17.23 7.93
C ILE A 116 -7.50 16.50 8.57
N GLN A 117 -7.32 15.84 9.72
CA GLN A 117 -8.36 14.97 10.33
C GLN A 117 -9.67 15.68 10.65
N ASN A 118 -9.60 17.01 10.89
CA ASN A 118 -10.76 17.83 11.22
C ASN A 118 -11.30 18.63 10.02
N ILE A 119 -10.78 18.37 8.80
CA ILE A 119 -11.25 19.02 7.60
C ILE A 119 -12.44 18.25 7.04
N GLU A 120 -13.61 18.85 7.11
CA GLU A 120 -14.82 18.32 6.48
C GLU A 120 -14.94 18.87 5.04
N ILE A 121 -15.03 17.96 4.08
CA ILE A 121 -15.21 18.32 2.68
C ILE A 121 -16.67 18.13 2.33
N THR A 122 -17.31 19.19 1.85
CA THR A 122 -18.72 19.15 1.42
C THR A 122 -18.87 18.55 0.02
N PRO A 123 -20.01 17.91 -0.30
CA PRO A 123 -20.27 17.43 -1.66
C PRO A 123 -20.20 18.53 -2.73
N GLU A 124 -20.48 19.78 -2.36
CA GLU A 124 -20.40 20.92 -3.27
C GLU A 124 -18.95 21.26 -3.61
N GLU A 125 -18.05 21.26 -2.63
CA GLU A 125 -16.61 21.47 -2.87
C GLU A 125 -16.03 20.38 -3.76
N VAL A 126 -16.46 19.12 -3.57
CA VAL A 126 -16.06 18.01 -4.46
C VAL A 126 -16.52 18.26 -5.90
N ARG A 127 -17.77 18.71 -6.10
CA ARG A 127 -18.29 19.02 -7.45
C ARG A 127 -17.54 20.19 -8.09
N LEU A 128 -17.28 21.26 -7.33
CA LEU A 128 -16.51 22.40 -7.81
C LEU A 128 -15.09 22.02 -8.21
N PHE A 129 -14.42 21.23 -7.38
CA PHE A 129 -13.09 20.71 -7.69
C PHE A 129 -13.11 19.84 -8.96
N PHE A 130 -14.04 18.88 -9.04
CA PHE A 130 -14.19 18.03 -10.21
C PHE A 130 -14.44 18.81 -11.49
N SER A 131 -15.29 19.84 -11.43
CA SER A 131 -15.57 20.74 -12.56
C SER A 131 -14.37 21.57 -12.99
N SER A 132 -13.36 21.74 -12.13
CA SER A 132 -12.13 22.47 -12.44
C SER A 132 -11.09 21.63 -13.18
N ILE A 133 -11.25 20.29 -13.18
CA ILE A 133 -10.32 19.38 -13.85
C ILE A 133 -10.60 19.44 -15.37
N PRO A 134 -9.59 19.73 -16.20
CA PRO A 134 -9.76 19.68 -17.66
C PRO A 134 -10.24 18.30 -18.12
N GLU A 135 -11.15 18.25 -19.10
CA GLU A 135 -11.73 16.99 -19.58
C GLU A 135 -10.67 15.99 -20.08
N ILE A 136 -9.54 16.49 -20.62
CA ILE A 136 -8.44 15.66 -21.08
C ILE A 136 -7.68 14.94 -19.96
N ASP A 137 -7.77 15.46 -18.75
CA ASP A 137 -7.10 14.90 -17.56
C ASP A 137 -8.02 13.94 -16.77
N LEU A 138 -9.29 13.86 -17.18
CA LEU A 138 -10.24 12.94 -16.56
C LEU A 138 -9.98 11.50 -17.02
N PRO A 139 -9.99 10.50 -16.09
CA PRO A 139 -9.85 9.12 -16.47
C PRO A 139 -11.04 8.65 -17.33
N VAL A 140 -10.74 8.00 -18.44
CA VAL A 140 -11.77 7.38 -19.29
C VAL A 140 -11.99 5.95 -18.81
N PHE A 141 -13.18 5.68 -18.31
CA PHE A 141 -13.61 4.34 -17.94
C PHE A 141 -14.27 3.64 -19.14
N GLY A 142 -13.89 2.40 -19.37
CA GLY A 142 -14.61 1.56 -20.35
C GLY A 142 -16.02 1.22 -19.86
N THR A 143 -16.82 0.65 -20.73
CA THR A 143 -18.16 0.17 -20.34
C THR A 143 -18.03 -0.98 -19.36
N GLU A 144 -18.57 -0.81 -18.16
CA GLU A 144 -18.65 -1.85 -17.15
C GLU A 144 -20.07 -2.45 -17.17
N LEU A 145 -20.14 -3.77 -17.06
CA LEU A 145 -21.40 -4.49 -16.99
C LEU A 145 -21.48 -5.20 -15.65
N GLU A 146 -22.48 -4.90 -14.87
CA GLU A 146 -22.83 -5.67 -13.67
C GLU A 146 -23.78 -6.80 -14.08
N ILE A 147 -23.32 -8.04 -13.97
CA ILE A 147 -24.12 -9.23 -14.32
C ILE A 147 -24.46 -9.96 -13.04
N SER A 148 -25.77 -10.10 -12.78
CA SER A 148 -26.29 -10.90 -11.69
C SER A 148 -26.99 -12.14 -12.23
N GLN A 149 -26.75 -13.28 -11.61
CA GLN A 149 -27.39 -14.54 -11.96
C GLN A 149 -28.23 -15.06 -10.79
N ILE A 150 -29.47 -15.39 -11.06
CA ILE A 150 -30.32 -16.10 -10.11
C ILE A 150 -30.31 -17.58 -10.47
N VAL A 151 -29.68 -18.40 -9.63
CA VAL A 151 -29.65 -19.86 -9.80
C VAL A 151 -30.72 -20.45 -8.90
N ILE A 152 -31.70 -21.15 -9.52
CA ILE A 152 -32.71 -21.90 -8.82
C ILE A 152 -32.43 -23.38 -9.04
N GLU A 153 -31.99 -24.08 -8.00
CA GLU A 153 -31.84 -25.53 -8.03
C GLU A 153 -33.16 -26.17 -7.56
N PRO A 154 -33.90 -26.84 -8.49
CA PRO A 154 -35.12 -27.51 -8.10
C PRO A 154 -34.78 -28.70 -7.18
N LYS A 155 -35.33 -28.70 -6.00
CA LYS A 155 -35.24 -29.85 -5.11
C LYS A 155 -36.24 -30.93 -5.57
N VAL A 156 -35.74 -32.13 -5.78
CA VAL A 156 -36.61 -33.28 -6.06
C VAL A 156 -37.54 -33.50 -4.86
N SER A 157 -38.84 -33.59 -5.12
CA SER A 157 -39.80 -33.87 -4.04
C SER A 157 -39.61 -35.28 -3.51
N ASN A 158 -39.83 -35.49 -2.22
CA ASN A 158 -39.76 -36.82 -1.60
C ASN A 158 -40.73 -37.83 -2.28
N THR A 159 -41.83 -37.34 -2.83
CA THR A 159 -42.79 -38.15 -3.59
C THR A 159 -42.18 -38.66 -4.90
N GLU A 160 -41.46 -37.82 -5.62
CA GLU A 160 -40.81 -38.22 -6.88
C GLU A 160 -39.61 -39.13 -6.63
N GLU A 161 -38.83 -38.86 -5.60
CA GLU A 161 -37.75 -39.73 -5.18
C GLU A 161 -38.25 -41.12 -4.83
N THR A 162 -39.34 -41.22 -4.05
CA THR A 162 -39.97 -42.48 -3.71
C THR A 162 -40.51 -43.23 -4.95
N ARG A 163 -41.10 -42.48 -5.91
CA ARG A 163 -41.58 -43.04 -7.19
C ARG A 163 -40.45 -43.66 -7.99
N ILE A 164 -39.35 -42.97 -8.11
CA ILE A 164 -38.16 -43.45 -8.85
C ILE A 164 -37.53 -44.67 -8.15
N ILE A 165 -37.40 -44.63 -6.83
CA ILE A 165 -36.90 -45.79 -6.04
C ILE A 165 -37.78 -47.03 -6.27
N ASN A 166 -39.10 -46.89 -6.23
CA ASN A 166 -40.03 -48.01 -6.45
C ASN A 166 -39.93 -48.53 -7.89
N LEU A 167 -39.80 -47.65 -8.88
CA LEU A 167 -39.60 -48.02 -10.28
C LEU A 167 -38.29 -48.81 -10.48
N LEU A 168 -37.21 -48.36 -9.85
CA LEU A 168 -35.94 -49.10 -9.90
C LEU A 168 -35.98 -50.45 -9.22
N LYS A 169 -36.76 -50.58 -8.15
CA LYS A 169 -37.00 -51.88 -7.48
C LYS A 169 -37.76 -52.84 -8.39
N SER A 170 -38.83 -52.38 -9.06
CA SER A 170 -39.59 -53.21 -9.97
C SER A 170 -38.73 -53.70 -11.17
N PHE A 171 -37.90 -52.85 -11.73
CA PHE A 171 -36.96 -53.26 -12.78
C PHE A 171 -35.95 -54.31 -12.29
N LYS A 172 -35.48 -54.18 -11.06
CA LYS A 172 -34.59 -55.16 -10.46
C LYS A 172 -35.28 -56.51 -10.28
N GLU A 173 -36.53 -56.51 -9.82
CA GLU A 173 -37.33 -57.73 -9.68
C GLU A 173 -37.59 -58.39 -11.03
N ASP A 174 -37.98 -57.60 -12.06
CA ASP A 174 -38.17 -58.09 -13.43
C ASP A 174 -36.91 -58.75 -13.99
N VAL A 175 -35.75 -58.18 -13.77
CA VAL A 175 -34.46 -58.76 -14.22
C VAL A 175 -34.12 -60.04 -13.46
N LEU A 176 -34.49 -60.14 -12.19
CA LEU A 176 -34.21 -61.33 -11.39
C LEU A 176 -35.16 -62.49 -11.72
N GLU A 177 -36.42 -62.23 -12.15
CA GLU A 177 -37.41 -63.23 -12.49
C GLU A 177 -37.36 -63.68 -13.95
N ASN A 178 -37.00 -62.74 -14.87
CA ASN A 178 -37.09 -63.01 -16.30
C ASN A 178 -35.72 -63.08 -17.02
N GLY A 179 -34.60 -62.88 -16.31
CA GLY A 179 -33.22 -62.98 -16.81
C GLY A 179 -32.76 -61.77 -17.55
#